data_188e6961c7c9a3e274441af58d745489
#
_entry.id   188e6961c7c9a3e274441af58d745489
#
_cell.length_a   1.000
_cell.length_b   1.000
_cell.length_c   1.000
_cell.angle_alpha   90.00
_cell.angle_beta   90.00
_cell.angle_gamma   90.00
#
_symmetry.space_group_name_H-M   'P 1'
#
loop_
_entity.id
_entity.type
_entity.pdbx_description
1 polymer ?
#
loop_
_entity_poly.entity_id
_entity_poly.type
_entity_poly.pdbx_seq_one_letter_code
_entity_poly.pdbx_strand_id
1 'polypeptide(L)'
;MTTLPLAGRRVLVTRAAHQAGKLSEGLRALGAEPVEVPVLEIQPPADLAPLDGALDALDSYDWFILTSANTVRSLADRAQSLGLSLHARPRQQVAAVGEATAAAAHQAGLPVALVPETYVAEALVDCLADQVAGKKILLARAAIARDVIPDELRAAGAQVDVVDAYRNVMPAAAPELLRKALAEGVDAATFTSSSSVTHLADAARAAGIAFPFAGVAAISIGPITSQTLRDLGWEPAAEAKVSDIPGLIAAVEQALRA
;
A
#
# COMPACT_ATOMS: atom_id res chain seq x y z
N MET A 1 22.95 6.58 32.74
CA MET A 1 22.18 5.78 31.78
C MET A 1 21.44 6.75 30.88
N THR A 2 21.75 6.78 29.60
CA THR A 2 21.06 7.69 28.66
C THR A 2 19.67 7.11 28.42
N THR A 3 18.64 7.86 28.80
CA THR A 3 17.25 7.46 28.53
C THR A 3 17.03 7.45 27.01
N LEU A 4 16.46 6.38 26.50
CA LEU A 4 16.13 6.30 25.06
C LEU A 4 15.14 7.40 24.66
N PRO A 5 15.22 7.93 23.42
CA PRO A 5 14.46 9.11 22.99
C PRO A 5 12.94 9.00 23.16
N LEU A 6 12.39 7.81 22.99
CA LEU A 6 10.95 7.51 23.06
C LEU A 6 10.60 6.61 24.25
N ALA A 7 11.43 6.59 25.31
CA ALA A 7 11.18 5.75 26.48
C ALA A 7 9.80 6.03 27.11
N GLY A 8 8.98 5.00 27.23
CA GLY A 8 7.63 5.06 27.80
C GLY A 8 6.56 5.62 26.86
N ARG A 9 6.88 5.97 25.60
CA ARG A 9 5.91 6.42 24.61
C ARG A 9 5.22 5.23 23.96
N ARG A 10 3.90 5.30 23.82
CA ARG A 10 3.08 4.30 23.14
C ARG A 10 2.66 4.80 21.77
N VAL A 11 3.05 4.07 20.71
CA VAL A 11 2.87 4.51 19.32
C VAL A 11 2.00 3.52 18.57
N LEU A 12 0.83 3.98 18.11
CA LEU A 12 -0.10 3.18 17.30
C LEU A 12 0.49 2.93 15.92
N VAL A 13 0.59 1.64 15.54
CA VAL A 13 1.05 1.18 14.23
C VAL A 13 -0.14 0.64 13.47
N THR A 14 -0.58 1.36 12.42
CA THR A 14 -1.83 1.08 11.69
C THR A 14 -1.63 0.20 10.45
N ARG A 15 -0.39 -0.23 10.17
CA ARG A 15 -0.06 -1.04 9.00
C ARG A 15 -0.67 -2.44 9.05
N ALA A 16 -0.83 -3.06 7.87
CA ALA A 16 -1.13 -4.49 7.78
C ALA A 16 -0.13 -5.32 8.60
N ALA A 17 -0.61 -6.33 9.29
CA ALA A 17 0.18 -7.11 10.27
C ALA A 17 1.53 -7.62 9.69
N HIS A 18 1.52 -8.15 8.46
CA HIS A 18 2.73 -8.66 7.79
C HIS A 18 3.75 -7.56 7.39
N GLN A 19 3.38 -6.28 7.48
CA GLN A 19 4.22 -5.13 7.14
C GLN A 19 4.64 -4.30 8.36
N ALA A 20 4.08 -4.56 9.53
CA ALA A 20 4.32 -3.75 10.73
C ALA A 20 5.74 -3.93 11.31
N GLY A 21 6.35 -5.11 11.16
CA GLY A 21 7.57 -5.52 11.85
C GLY A 21 8.70 -4.49 11.83
N LYS A 22 9.13 -4.03 10.65
CA LYS A 22 10.22 -3.04 10.53
C LYS A 22 9.95 -1.72 11.26
N LEU A 23 8.72 -1.24 11.21
CA LEU A 23 8.33 -0.01 11.93
C LEU A 23 8.32 -0.26 13.44
N SER A 24 7.69 -1.34 13.88
CA SER A 24 7.63 -1.72 15.30
C SER A 24 9.02 -1.96 15.89
N GLU A 25 9.92 -2.64 15.20
CA GLU A 25 11.30 -2.86 15.62
C GLU A 25 12.07 -1.54 15.76
N GLY A 26 11.97 -0.65 14.77
CA GLY A 26 12.61 0.66 14.81
C GLY A 26 12.11 1.55 15.96
N LEU A 27 10.82 1.51 16.25
CA LEU A 27 10.24 2.23 17.41
C LEU A 27 10.72 1.65 18.73
N ARG A 28 10.78 0.31 18.88
CA ARG A 28 11.33 -0.36 20.07
C ARG A 28 12.80 -0.01 20.29
N ALA A 29 13.59 0.09 19.23
CA ALA A 29 15.00 0.47 19.32
C ALA A 29 15.20 1.88 19.91
N LEU A 30 14.22 2.77 19.77
CA LEU A 30 14.19 4.09 20.38
C LEU A 30 13.50 4.12 21.77
N GLY A 31 13.02 2.98 22.26
CA GLY A 31 12.40 2.85 23.59
C GLY A 31 10.87 3.02 23.60
N ALA A 32 10.23 3.17 22.47
CA ALA A 32 8.77 3.21 22.39
C ALA A 32 8.15 1.81 22.52
N GLU A 33 6.89 1.77 22.94
CA GLU A 33 6.01 0.61 22.87
C GLU A 33 5.13 0.74 21.62
N PRO A 34 5.38 -0.02 20.53
CA PRO A 34 4.50 -0.04 19.37
C PRO A 34 3.23 -0.83 19.72
N VAL A 35 2.09 -0.19 19.54
CA VAL A 35 0.76 -0.78 19.70
C VAL A 35 0.21 -1.09 18.32
N GLU A 36 0.25 -2.37 17.92
CA GLU A 36 -0.17 -2.77 16.59
C GLU A 36 -1.69 -2.92 16.52
N VAL A 37 -2.33 -2.05 15.73
CA VAL A 37 -3.75 -2.10 15.37
C VAL A 37 -3.82 -2.13 13.85
N PRO A 38 -3.70 -3.30 13.22
CA PRO A 38 -3.79 -3.42 11.79
C PRO A 38 -5.17 -2.97 11.31
N VAL A 39 -5.22 -1.90 10.52
CA VAL A 39 -6.48 -1.41 9.92
C VAL A 39 -6.58 -1.76 8.44
N LEU A 40 -5.56 -2.43 7.92
CA LEU A 40 -5.48 -2.88 6.53
C LEU A 40 -5.17 -4.37 6.50
N GLU A 41 -5.96 -5.09 5.73
CA GLU A 41 -5.74 -6.48 5.35
C GLU A 41 -5.88 -6.60 3.84
N ILE A 42 -4.93 -7.32 3.24
CA ILE A 42 -4.98 -7.64 1.81
C ILE A 42 -5.75 -8.94 1.67
N GLN A 43 -6.87 -8.88 0.98
CA GLN A 43 -7.71 -10.03 0.68
C GLN A 43 -7.83 -10.25 -0.82
N PRO A 44 -8.11 -11.48 -1.27
CA PRO A 44 -8.47 -11.73 -2.66
C PRO A 44 -9.62 -10.82 -3.14
N PRO A 45 -9.77 -10.59 -4.44
CA PRO A 45 -10.94 -9.92 -5.00
C PRO A 45 -12.23 -10.59 -4.55
N ALA A 46 -13.34 -9.85 -4.56
CA ALA A 46 -14.66 -10.41 -4.23
C ALA A 46 -15.11 -11.45 -5.27
N ASP A 47 -14.73 -11.24 -6.53
CA ASP A 47 -14.89 -12.17 -7.64
C ASP A 47 -13.52 -12.50 -8.22
N LEU A 48 -13.16 -13.78 -8.20
CA LEU A 48 -11.89 -14.29 -8.73
C LEU A 48 -11.95 -14.61 -10.22
N ALA A 49 -13.14 -14.76 -10.80
CA ALA A 49 -13.28 -15.22 -12.18
C ALA A 49 -12.57 -14.34 -13.21
N PRO A 50 -12.62 -12.97 -13.13
CA PRO A 50 -11.87 -12.13 -14.05
C PRO A 50 -10.34 -12.31 -13.92
N LEU A 51 -9.83 -12.46 -12.70
CA LEU A 51 -8.42 -12.69 -12.44
C LEU A 51 -7.97 -14.05 -12.96
N ASP A 52 -8.75 -15.08 -12.71
CA ASP A 52 -8.47 -16.46 -13.18
C ASP A 52 -8.44 -16.51 -14.71
N GLY A 53 -9.44 -15.93 -15.36
CA GLY A 53 -9.50 -15.86 -16.82
C GLY A 53 -8.32 -15.09 -17.43
N ALA A 54 -7.86 -14.02 -16.78
CA ALA A 54 -6.69 -13.26 -17.23
C ALA A 54 -5.38 -14.05 -17.05
N LEU A 55 -5.23 -14.80 -15.96
CA LEU A 55 -4.08 -15.68 -15.73
C LEU A 55 -4.04 -16.85 -16.73
N ASP A 56 -5.17 -17.45 -17.05
CA ASP A 56 -5.28 -18.49 -18.07
C ASP A 56 -4.96 -17.95 -19.47
N ALA A 57 -5.37 -16.72 -19.77
CA ALA A 57 -5.15 -16.05 -21.04
C ALA A 57 -3.85 -15.21 -21.09
N LEU A 58 -2.93 -15.38 -20.13
CA LEU A 58 -1.75 -14.52 -19.97
C LEU A 58 -0.89 -14.44 -21.25
N ASP A 59 -0.84 -15.52 -22.02
CA ASP A 59 -0.11 -15.61 -23.30
C ASP A 59 -0.69 -14.70 -24.41
N SER A 60 -1.91 -14.21 -24.24
CA SER A 60 -2.58 -13.35 -25.23
C SER A 60 -2.25 -11.87 -25.09
N TYR A 61 -1.54 -11.47 -24.03
CA TYR A 61 -1.21 -10.08 -23.77
C TYR A 61 0.21 -9.73 -24.26
N ASP A 62 0.33 -8.58 -24.89
CA ASP A 62 1.62 -8.00 -25.28
C ASP A 62 2.33 -7.36 -24.08
N TRP A 63 1.54 -6.70 -23.19
CA TRP A 63 2.02 -6.06 -21.98
C TRP A 63 1.32 -6.57 -20.73
N PHE A 64 2.09 -6.69 -19.65
CA PHE A 64 1.58 -6.98 -18.31
C PHE A 64 2.03 -5.86 -17.36
N ILE A 65 1.07 -5.07 -16.88
CA ILE A 65 1.33 -3.91 -16.03
C ILE A 65 1.00 -4.25 -14.58
N LEU A 66 1.98 -4.03 -13.70
CA LEU A 66 1.95 -4.32 -12.28
C LEU A 66 2.03 -3.02 -11.48
N THR A 67 1.01 -2.73 -10.67
CA THR A 67 0.90 -1.44 -9.97
C THR A 67 1.52 -1.42 -8.59
N SER A 68 1.71 -2.57 -7.94
CA SER A 68 2.29 -2.67 -6.59
C SER A 68 2.91 -4.04 -6.31
N ALA A 69 3.80 -4.10 -5.32
CA ALA A 69 4.34 -5.38 -4.83
C ALA A 69 3.25 -6.31 -4.27
N ASN A 70 2.17 -5.76 -3.73
CA ASN A 70 1.02 -6.55 -3.29
C ASN A 70 0.28 -7.17 -4.47
N THR A 71 0.13 -6.43 -5.57
CA THR A 71 -0.39 -6.97 -6.84
C THR A 71 0.40 -8.22 -7.26
N VAL A 72 1.73 -8.12 -7.28
CA VAL A 72 2.60 -9.25 -7.68
C VAL A 72 2.41 -10.45 -6.77
N ARG A 73 2.41 -10.25 -5.45
CA ARG A 73 2.22 -11.34 -4.48
C ARG A 73 0.86 -12.02 -4.66
N SER A 74 -0.21 -11.23 -4.76
CA SER A 74 -1.57 -11.77 -4.93
C SER A 74 -1.72 -12.57 -6.23
N LEU A 75 -1.09 -12.11 -7.31
CA LEU A 75 -1.04 -12.84 -8.59
C LEU A 75 -0.25 -14.14 -8.46
N ALA A 76 0.91 -14.12 -7.80
CA ALA A 76 1.75 -15.30 -7.60
C ALA A 76 1.02 -16.36 -6.75
N ASP A 77 0.41 -15.94 -5.64
CA ASP A 77 -0.37 -16.81 -4.76
C ASP A 77 -1.58 -17.41 -5.51
N ARG A 78 -2.26 -16.60 -6.34
CA ARG A 78 -3.40 -17.09 -7.13
C ARG A 78 -2.96 -18.05 -8.22
N ALA A 79 -1.93 -17.70 -8.99
CA ALA A 79 -1.38 -18.60 -10.02
C ALA A 79 -0.97 -19.95 -9.40
N GLN A 80 -0.27 -19.93 -8.27
CA GLN A 80 0.12 -21.14 -7.55
C GLN A 80 -1.11 -21.96 -7.14
N SER A 81 -2.18 -21.34 -6.66
CA SER A 81 -3.41 -22.03 -6.26
C SER A 81 -4.14 -22.69 -7.43
N LEU A 82 -3.96 -22.16 -8.66
CA LEU A 82 -4.47 -22.72 -9.91
C LEU A 82 -3.53 -23.75 -10.55
N GLY A 83 -2.35 -23.99 -9.96
CA GLY A 83 -1.33 -24.84 -10.56
C GLY A 83 -0.62 -24.20 -11.78
N LEU A 84 -0.76 -22.88 -11.94
CA LEU A 84 -0.13 -22.10 -13.01
C LEU A 84 1.24 -21.58 -12.57
N SER A 85 2.15 -21.41 -13.53
CA SER A 85 3.42 -20.76 -13.31
C SER A 85 3.33 -19.31 -13.78
N LEU A 86 3.55 -18.36 -12.84
CA LEU A 86 3.60 -16.96 -13.16
C LEU A 86 4.99 -16.62 -13.76
N HIS A 87 5.07 -16.55 -15.09
CA HIS A 87 6.30 -16.15 -15.78
C HIS A 87 5.95 -15.39 -17.06
N ALA A 88 6.80 -14.44 -17.44
CA ALA A 88 6.62 -13.70 -18.68
C ALA A 88 6.84 -14.62 -19.90
N ARG A 89 6.03 -14.43 -20.92
CA ARG A 89 6.15 -15.14 -22.19
C ARG A 89 7.19 -14.48 -23.11
N PRO A 90 7.73 -15.18 -24.09
CA PRO A 90 8.85 -14.65 -24.92
C PRO A 90 8.59 -13.31 -25.62
N ARG A 91 7.33 -12.96 -25.87
CA ARG A 91 6.94 -11.71 -26.53
C ARG A 91 6.24 -10.72 -25.59
N GLN A 92 6.00 -11.12 -24.34
CA GLN A 92 5.30 -10.30 -23.36
C GLN A 92 6.29 -9.38 -22.66
N GLN A 93 5.97 -8.10 -22.63
CA GLN A 93 6.68 -7.09 -21.85
C GLN A 93 6.03 -6.91 -20.49
N VAL A 94 6.83 -6.72 -19.45
CA VAL A 94 6.32 -6.45 -18.09
C VAL A 94 6.72 -5.04 -17.69
N ALA A 95 5.74 -4.24 -17.25
CA ALA A 95 5.98 -2.92 -16.70
C ALA A 95 5.57 -2.87 -15.22
N ALA A 96 6.36 -2.18 -14.42
CA ALA A 96 6.10 -1.97 -12.99
C ALA A 96 6.08 -0.46 -12.68
N VAL A 97 5.13 -0.01 -11.85
CA VAL A 97 5.03 1.42 -11.49
C VAL A 97 6.25 1.91 -10.69
N GLY A 98 6.96 1.02 -10.00
CA GLY A 98 8.13 1.42 -9.22
C GLY A 98 9.04 0.25 -8.83
N GLU A 99 10.24 0.56 -8.33
CA GLU A 99 11.30 -0.40 -8.02
C GLU A 99 10.89 -1.52 -7.06
N ALA A 100 10.11 -1.20 -6.02
CA ALA A 100 9.63 -2.22 -5.08
C ALA A 100 8.70 -3.24 -5.76
N THR A 101 7.94 -2.80 -6.76
CA THR A 101 7.08 -3.66 -7.59
C THR A 101 7.93 -4.49 -8.55
N ALA A 102 8.93 -3.88 -9.18
CA ALA A 102 9.86 -4.56 -10.07
C ALA A 102 10.65 -5.65 -9.33
N ALA A 103 11.16 -5.35 -8.14
CA ALA A 103 11.86 -6.34 -7.30
C ALA A 103 10.96 -7.53 -6.94
N ALA A 104 9.68 -7.28 -6.57
CA ALA A 104 8.73 -8.34 -6.32
C ALA A 104 8.42 -9.16 -7.59
N ALA A 105 8.29 -8.51 -8.75
CA ALA A 105 8.04 -9.16 -10.03
C ALA A 105 9.22 -10.09 -10.41
N HIS A 106 10.45 -9.62 -10.26
CA HIS A 106 11.64 -10.45 -10.51
C HIS A 106 11.67 -11.69 -9.60
N GLN A 107 11.35 -11.55 -8.32
CA GLN A 107 11.25 -12.68 -7.38
C GLN A 107 10.17 -13.68 -7.77
N ALA A 108 9.09 -13.21 -8.41
CA ALA A 108 8.01 -14.05 -8.92
C ALA A 108 8.29 -14.64 -10.32
N GLY A 109 9.48 -14.42 -10.90
CA GLY A 109 9.85 -14.92 -12.23
C GLY A 109 9.39 -14.07 -13.40
N LEU A 110 9.00 -12.81 -13.15
CA LEU A 110 8.58 -11.86 -14.17
C LEU A 110 9.71 -10.84 -14.42
N PRO A 111 10.47 -10.93 -15.52
CA PRO A 111 11.49 -9.95 -15.87
C PRO A 111 10.80 -8.64 -16.25
N VAL A 112 11.07 -7.56 -15.52
CA VAL A 112 10.51 -6.24 -15.78
C VAL A 112 11.34 -5.53 -16.84
N ALA A 113 10.67 -5.10 -17.91
CA ALA A 113 11.28 -4.38 -19.03
C ALA A 113 11.21 -2.85 -18.86
N LEU A 114 10.25 -2.35 -18.06
CA LEU A 114 10.02 -0.92 -17.89
C LEU A 114 9.63 -0.56 -16.46
N VAL A 115 10.35 0.42 -15.90
CA VAL A 115 10.02 1.12 -14.65
C VAL A 115 10.21 2.61 -14.92
N PRO A 116 9.25 3.50 -14.68
CA PRO A 116 9.41 4.92 -14.87
C PRO A 116 10.36 5.51 -13.82
N GLU A 117 10.99 6.66 -14.13
CA GLU A 117 11.87 7.36 -13.18
C GLU A 117 11.10 7.90 -11.96
N THR A 118 9.86 8.34 -12.18
CA THR A 118 8.94 8.77 -11.12
C THR A 118 7.88 7.70 -10.93
N TYR A 119 7.73 7.19 -9.70
CA TYR A 119 6.88 6.04 -9.39
C TYR A 119 5.41 6.42 -9.25
N VAL A 120 4.85 7.00 -10.31
CA VAL A 120 3.43 7.40 -10.40
C VAL A 120 2.80 6.84 -11.68
N ALA A 121 1.47 6.77 -11.69
CA ALA A 121 0.70 6.22 -12.81
C ALA A 121 0.95 7.01 -14.10
N GLU A 122 0.98 8.32 -14.00
CA GLU A 122 1.17 9.27 -15.08
C GLU A 122 2.51 9.04 -15.80
N ALA A 123 3.60 8.92 -15.04
CA ALA A 123 4.93 8.65 -15.62
C ALA A 123 5.03 7.29 -16.30
N LEU A 124 4.34 6.26 -15.80
CA LEU A 124 4.26 4.97 -16.47
C LEU A 124 3.54 5.07 -17.80
N VAL A 125 2.43 5.82 -17.86
CA VAL A 125 1.67 6.07 -19.09
C VAL A 125 2.55 6.80 -20.11
N ASP A 126 3.25 7.85 -19.71
CA ASP A 126 4.17 8.61 -20.59
C ASP A 126 5.23 7.70 -21.22
N CYS A 127 5.79 6.77 -20.45
CA CYS A 127 6.78 5.81 -20.95
C CYS A 127 6.19 4.79 -21.96
N LEU A 128 4.89 4.51 -21.89
CA LEU A 128 4.23 3.47 -22.69
C LEU A 128 3.48 4.02 -23.90
N ALA A 129 3.10 5.30 -23.93
CA ALA A 129 2.16 5.87 -24.88
C ALA A 129 2.50 5.56 -26.35
N ASP A 130 3.78 5.66 -26.74
CA ASP A 130 4.22 5.41 -28.12
C ASP A 130 4.39 3.92 -28.47
N GLN A 131 4.20 3.01 -27.50
CA GLN A 131 4.50 1.58 -27.64
C GLN A 131 3.24 0.69 -27.61
N VAL A 132 2.07 1.27 -27.35
CA VAL A 132 0.87 0.47 -26.98
C VAL A 132 -0.24 0.49 -28.01
N ALA A 133 -0.14 1.28 -29.08
CA ALA A 133 -1.16 1.34 -30.12
C ALA A 133 -1.39 -0.06 -30.74
N GLY A 134 -2.64 -0.54 -30.70
CA GLY A 134 -3.04 -1.87 -31.18
C GLY A 134 -2.58 -3.04 -30.28
N LYS A 135 -1.97 -2.78 -29.13
CA LYS A 135 -1.49 -3.79 -28.19
C LYS A 135 -2.57 -4.22 -27.23
N LYS A 136 -2.51 -5.48 -26.80
CA LYS A 136 -3.36 -6.03 -25.74
C LYS A 136 -2.60 -6.01 -24.42
N ILE A 137 -3.17 -5.33 -23.42
CA ILE A 137 -2.54 -5.06 -22.13
C ILE A 137 -3.36 -5.70 -21.02
N LEU A 138 -2.71 -6.44 -20.13
CA LEU A 138 -3.26 -6.82 -18.84
C LEU A 138 -2.77 -5.83 -17.79
N LEU A 139 -3.70 -5.11 -17.15
CA LEU A 139 -3.43 -4.26 -16.00
C LEU A 139 -3.96 -4.93 -14.74
N ALA A 140 -3.07 -5.40 -13.88
CA ALA A 140 -3.44 -5.94 -12.57
C ALA A 140 -3.21 -4.88 -11.48
N ARG A 141 -4.23 -4.66 -10.64
CA ARG A 141 -4.21 -3.60 -9.62
C ARG A 141 -5.03 -3.94 -8.37
N ALA A 142 -5.05 -3.05 -7.38
CA ALA A 142 -6.02 -3.10 -6.29
C ALA A 142 -7.44 -2.82 -6.80
N ALA A 143 -8.46 -3.42 -6.19
CA ALA A 143 -9.87 -3.20 -6.55
C ALA A 143 -10.30 -1.73 -6.46
N ILE A 144 -9.71 -0.97 -5.54
CA ILE A 144 -9.89 0.49 -5.45
C ILE A 144 -8.59 1.17 -5.90
N ALA A 145 -8.60 1.72 -7.11
CA ALA A 145 -7.48 2.45 -7.70
C ALA A 145 -8.01 3.49 -8.69
N ARG A 146 -7.20 4.53 -9.00
CA ARG A 146 -7.53 5.53 -10.03
C ARG A 146 -7.47 4.90 -11.42
N ASP A 147 -8.33 5.34 -12.33
CA ASP A 147 -8.40 4.83 -13.70
C ASP A 147 -7.46 5.54 -14.70
N VAL A 148 -6.45 6.29 -14.20
CA VAL A 148 -5.49 7.01 -15.04
C VAL A 148 -4.79 6.08 -16.04
N ILE A 149 -4.22 4.97 -15.57
CA ILE A 149 -3.48 4.04 -16.45
C ILE A 149 -4.39 3.46 -17.55
N PRO A 150 -5.54 2.83 -17.23
CA PRO A 150 -6.34 2.21 -18.27
C PRO A 150 -6.97 3.23 -19.24
N ASP A 151 -7.36 4.41 -18.76
CA ASP A 151 -8.01 5.41 -19.60
C ASP A 151 -7.01 6.02 -20.60
N GLU A 152 -5.83 6.43 -20.14
CA GLU A 152 -4.81 7.02 -21.00
C GLU A 152 -4.23 5.99 -21.99
N LEU A 153 -4.01 4.74 -21.58
CA LEU A 153 -3.52 3.70 -22.50
C LEU A 153 -4.58 3.33 -23.55
N ARG A 154 -5.87 3.33 -23.20
CA ARG A 154 -6.95 3.17 -24.18
C ARG A 154 -7.02 4.35 -25.14
N ALA A 155 -6.83 5.59 -24.65
CA ALA A 155 -6.74 6.78 -25.49
C ALA A 155 -5.54 6.72 -26.44
N ALA A 156 -4.43 6.09 -26.05
CA ALA A 156 -3.27 5.79 -26.92
C ALA A 156 -3.49 4.60 -27.87
N GLY A 157 -4.70 4.01 -27.93
CA GLY A 157 -5.07 2.97 -28.89
C GLY A 157 -4.82 1.54 -28.41
N ALA A 158 -4.57 1.31 -27.13
CA ALA A 158 -4.44 -0.01 -26.55
C ALA A 158 -5.79 -0.68 -26.22
N GLN A 159 -5.80 -2.02 -26.22
CA GLN A 159 -6.86 -2.81 -25.63
C GLN A 159 -6.44 -3.15 -24.19
N VAL A 160 -7.11 -2.59 -23.18
CA VAL A 160 -6.71 -2.76 -21.78
C VAL A 160 -7.76 -3.56 -21.02
N ASP A 161 -7.38 -4.77 -20.62
CA ASP A 161 -8.11 -5.58 -19.65
C ASP A 161 -7.61 -5.24 -18.25
N VAL A 162 -8.52 -4.85 -17.37
CA VAL A 162 -8.22 -4.49 -15.98
C VAL A 162 -8.72 -5.60 -15.08
N VAL A 163 -7.86 -6.10 -14.21
CA VAL A 163 -8.24 -7.10 -13.21
C VAL A 163 -7.85 -6.67 -11.81
N ASP A 164 -8.76 -6.91 -10.88
CA ASP A 164 -8.49 -6.74 -9.47
C ASP A 164 -7.62 -7.91 -8.99
N ALA A 165 -6.39 -7.63 -8.58
CA ALA A 165 -5.51 -8.63 -8.01
C ALA A 165 -5.77 -8.85 -6.50
N TYR A 166 -6.20 -7.79 -5.82
CA TYR A 166 -6.52 -7.81 -4.39
C TYR A 166 -7.44 -6.65 -4.01
N ARG A 167 -7.98 -6.71 -2.81
CA ARG A 167 -8.68 -5.59 -2.17
C ARG A 167 -8.08 -5.32 -0.81
N ASN A 168 -8.03 -4.04 -0.45
CA ASN A 168 -7.72 -3.61 0.91
C ASN A 168 -9.03 -3.60 1.70
N VAL A 169 -9.06 -4.30 2.82
CA VAL A 169 -10.20 -4.31 3.72
C VAL A 169 -9.77 -3.95 5.13
N MET A 170 -10.68 -3.42 5.92
CA MET A 170 -10.46 -3.25 7.35
C MET A 170 -10.69 -4.61 8.03
N PRO A 171 -9.71 -5.13 8.81
CA PRO A 171 -9.91 -6.34 9.59
C PRO A 171 -11.08 -6.21 10.58
N ALA A 172 -11.88 -7.25 10.73
CA ALA A 172 -13.02 -7.25 11.64
C ALA A 172 -12.62 -6.98 13.11
N ALA A 173 -11.41 -7.34 13.51
CA ALA A 173 -10.88 -7.09 14.85
C ALA A 173 -10.40 -5.65 15.08
N ALA A 174 -10.22 -4.84 14.03
CA ALA A 174 -9.63 -3.50 14.15
C ALA A 174 -10.38 -2.57 15.12
N PRO A 175 -11.73 -2.49 15.13
CA PRO A 175 -12.45 -1.63 16.06
C PRO A 175 -12.20 -1.99 17.55
N GLU A 176 -12.14 -3.28 17.88
CA GLU A 176 -11.92 -3.73 19.25
C GLU A 176 -10.47 -3.54 19.70
N LEU A 177 -9.51 -3.84 18.82
CA LEU A 177 -8.09 -3.57 19.06
C LEU A 177 -7.83 -2.08 19.26
N LEU A 178 -8.47 -1.22 18.47
CA LEU A 178 -8.39 0.23 18.61
C LEU A 178 -8.94 0.70 19.95
N ARG A 179 -10.10 0.19 20.36
CA ARG A 179 -10.72 0.54 21.66
C ARG A 179 -9.79 0.20 22.82
N LYS A 180 -9.20 -1.00 22.79
CA LYS A 180 -8.23 -1.44 23.81
C LYS A 180 -6.99 -0.54 23.81
N ALA A 181 -6.40 -0.29 22.65
CA ALA A 181 -5.22 0.56 22.54
C ALA A 181 -5.43 1.96 23.13
N LEU A 182 -6.54 2.61 22.79
CA LEU A 182 -6.85 3.95 23.28
C LEU A 182 -7.20 3.97 24.78
N ALA A 183 -7.85 2.93 25.31
CA ALA A 183 -8.13 2.81 26.74
C ALA A 183 -6.86 2.69 27.59
N GLU A 184 -5.82 2.06 27.03
CA GLU A 184 -4.51 1.92 27.67
C GLU A 184 -3.61 3.16 27.48
N GLY A 185 -4.02 4.11 26.64
CA GLY A 185 -3.31 5.33 26.28
C GLY A 185 -2.37 5.15 25.08
N VAL A 186 -2.34 6.14 24.20
CA VAL A 186 -1.49 6.23 23.00
C VAL A 186 -1.01 7.66 22.87
N ASP A 187 0.29 7.86 22.63
CA ASP A 187 0.88 9.19 22.44
C ASP A 187 0.86 9.64 20.97
N ALA A 188 1.04 8.70 20.04
CA ALA A 188 1.05 9.00 18.60
C ALA A 188 0.45 7.86 17.79
N ALA A 189 -0.01 8.20 16.57
CA ALA A 189 -0.46 7.25 15.55
C ALA A 189 0.32 7.46 14.27
N THR A 190 0.81 6.38 13.67
CA THR A 190 1.61 6.42 12.44
C THR A 190 0.80 5.97 11.23
N PHE A 191 0.96 6.69 10.10
CA PHE A 191 0.23 6.46 8.87
C PHE A 191 1.17 6.32 7.68
N THR A 192 1.09 5.21 6.98
CA THR A 192 1.95 4.90 5.83
C THR A 192 1.21 4.99 4.49
N SER A 193 -0.06 5.38 4.49
CA SER A 193 -0.88 5.58 3.30
C SER A 193 -2.20 6.27 3.65
N SER A 194 -2.85 6.89 2.66
CA SER A 194 -4.22 7.41 2.79
C SER A 194 -5.21 6.35 3.26
N SER A 195 -5.08 5.11 2.75
CA SER A 195 -5.96 4.01 3.16
C SER A 195 -5.82 3.67 4.64
N SER A 196 -4.63 3.82 5.25
CA SER A 196 -4.46 3.59 6.69
C SER A 196 -5.20 4.65 7.53
N VAL A 197 -5.29 5.89 7.02
CA VAL A 197 -6.05 6.97 7.67
C VAL A 197 -7.54 6.71 7.59
N THR A 198 -8.06 6.44 6.39
CA THR A 198 -9.50 6.21 6.16
C THR A 198 -10.01 4.99 6.92
N HIS A 199 -9.27 3.88 6.89
CA HIS A 199 -9.67 2.67 7.62
C HIS A 199 -9.57 2.84 9.15
N LEU A 200 -8.60 3.64 9.66
CA LEU A 200 -8.58 3.95 11.10
C LEU A 200 -9.79 4.78 11.52
N ALA A 201 -10.21 5.76 10.70
CA ALA A 201 -11.43 6.53 10.93
C ALA A 201 -12.68 5.64 10.88
N ASP A 202 -12.73 4.68 9.95
CA ASP A 202 -13.82 3.71 9.88
C ASP A 202 -13.82 2.76 11.08
N ALA A 203 -12.65 2.30 11.55
CA ALA A 203 -12.52 1.50 12.76
C ALA A 203 -12.99 2.27 14.01
N ALA A 204 -12.63 3.56 14.11
CA ALA A 204 -13.08 4.43 15.19
C ALA A 204 -14.61 4.60 15.16
N ARG A 205 -15.21 4.85 14.00
CA ARG A 205 -16.66 4.93 13.82
C ARG A 205 -17.36 3.64 14.24
N ALA A 206 -16.83 2.48 13.79
CA ALA A 206 -17.38 1.16 14.15
C ALA A 206 -17.24 0.85 15.64
N ALA A 207 -16.19 1.37 16.30
CA ALA A 207 -15.97 1.27 17.74
C ALA A 207 -16.80 2.28 18.55
N GLY A 208 -17.48 3.26 17.93
CA GLY A 208 -18.17 4.36 18.64
C GLY A 208 -17.20 5.35 19.28
N ILE A 209 -16.00 5.51 18.72
CA ILE A 209 -14.93 6.40 19.22
C ILE A 209 -14.88 7.65 18.35
N ALA A 210 -14.75 8.82 18.97
CA ALA A 210 -14.56 10.08 18.25
C ALA A 210 -13.22 10.07 17.48
N PHE A 211 -13.25 10.55 16.24
CA PHE A 211 -12.09 10.75 15.40
C PHE A 211 -12.03 12.24 14.99
N PRO A 212 -10.87 12.91 15.03
CA PRO A 212 -9.54 12.46 15.48
C PRO A 212 -9.46 12.16 17.00
N PHE A 213 -8.37 11.46 17.40
CA PHE A 213 -8.15 11.12 18.81
C PHE A 213 -7.52 12.28 19.56
N ALA A 214 -8.21 12.79 20.57
CA ALA A 214 -7.72 13.89 21.38
C ALA A 214 -6.40 13.54 22.10
N GLY A 215 -5.40 14.41 21.99
CA GLY A 215 -4.11 14.22 22.65
C GLY A 215 -3.16 13.24 21.95
N VAL A 216 -3.56 12.63 20.83
CA VAL A 216 -2.71 11.72 20.04
C VAL A 216 -2.12 12.46 18.85
N ALA A 217 -0.80 12.41 18.71
CA ALA A 217 -0.09 13.03 17.59
C ALA A 217 -0.22 12.16 16.31
N ALA A 218 -0.73 12.72 15.21
CA ALA A 218 -0.76 12.03 13.91
C ALA A 218 0.58 12.23 13.19
N ILE A 219 1.22 11.13 12.77
CA ILE A 219 2.50 11.15 12.07
C ILE A 219 2.33 10.48 10.70
N SER A 220 2.57 11.24 9.62
CA SER A 220 2.39 10.74 8.26
C SER A 220 3.72 10.43 7.57
N ILE A 221 3.65 9.48 6.62
CA ILE A 221 4.81 9.11 5.80
C ILE A 221 5.08 10.11 4.67
N GLY A 222 4.14 11.00 4.36
CA GLY A 222 4.31 11.94 3.26
C GLY A 222 3.05 12.74 2.92
N PRO A 223 3.15 13.67 1.94
CA PRO A 223 2.17 14.74 1.72
C PRO A 223 0.76 14.24 1.36
N ILE A 224 0.63 13.17 0.57
CA ILE A 224 -0.69 12.61 0.20
C ILE A 224 -1.41 12.06 1.45
N THR A 225 -0.67 11.39 2.33
CA THR A 225 -1.20 10.87 3.60
C THR A 225 -1.54 12.01 4.56
N SER A 226 -0.70 13.05 4.63
CA SER A 226 -0.97 14.27 5.39
C SER A 226 -2.23 14.97 4.93
N GLN A 227 -2.45 15.08 3.62
CA GLN A 227 -3.65 15.68 3.08
C GLN A 227 -4.90 14.89 3.50
N THR A 228 -4.86 13.56 3.42
CA THR A 228 -5.98 12.71 3.87
C THR A 228 -6.29 12.88 5.35
N LEU A 229 -5.27 13.06 6.19
CA LEU A 229 -5.46 13.37 7.61
C LEU A 229 -6.21 14.70 7.79
N ARG A 230 -5.76 15.78 7.09
CA ARG A 230 -6.43 17.09 7.12
C ARG A 230 -7.87 17.04 6.64
N ASP A 231 -8.12 16.32 5.55
CA ASP A 231 -9.47 16.14 4.98
C ASP A 231 -10.43 15.47 5.98
N LEU A 232 -9.90 14.66 6.91
CA LEU A 232 -10.63 14.02 7.99
C LEU A 232 -10.55 14.78 9.33
N GLY A 233 -10.03 16.01 9.32
CA GLY A 233 -9.99 16.90 10.48
C GLY A 233 -8.85 16.63 11.45
N TRP A 234 -7.83 15.85 11.07
CA TRP A 234 -6.67 15.56 11.91
C TRP A 234 -5.41 16.22 11.34
N GLU A 235 -4.97 17.33 11.95
CA GLU A 235 -3.74 17.97 11.52
C GLU A 235 -2.53 17.10 11.89
N PRO A 236 -1.64 16.77 10.93
CA PRO A 236 -0.43 16.01 11.21
C PRO A 236 0.50 16.80 12.14
N ALA A 237 0.94 16.17 13.22
CA ALA A 237 1.95 16.74 14.12
C ALA A 237 3.35 16.70 13.48
N ALA A 238 3.60 15.73 12.62
CA ALA A 238 4.82 15.64 11.80
C ALA A 238 4.58 14.84 10.51
N GLU A 239 5.38 15.15 9.49
CA GLU A 239 5.47 14.43 8.23
C GLU A 239 6.92 13.98 8.03
N ALA A 240 7.11 12.74 7.55
CA ALA A 240 8.43 12.22 7.24
C ALA A 240 9.09 13.01 6.09
N LYS A 241 10.34 13.39 6.25
CA LYS A 241 11.12 14.10 5.21
C LYS A 241 11.43 13.23 4.01
N VAL A 242 11.58 11.92 4.25
CA VAL A 242 11.73 10.89 3.23
C VAL A 242 10.56 9.92 3.44
N SER A 243 9.83 9.59 2.37
CA SER A 243 8.62 8.76 2.44
C SER A 243 8.95 7.27 2.57
N ASP A 244 9.70 6.92 3.62
CA ASP A 244 10.10 5.56 3.96
C ASP A 244 9.93 5.29 5.48
N ILE A 245 10.19 4.04 5.90
CA ILE A 245 10.03 3.65 7.31
C ILE A 245 11.05 4.35 8.22
N PRO A 246 12.34 4.46 7.88
CA PRO A 246 13.28 5.26 8.67
C PRO A 246 12.87 6.73 8.82
N GLY A 247 12.41 7.37 7.74
CA GLY A 247 11.90 8.74 7.76
C GLY A 247 10.69 8.91 8.67
N LEU A 248 9.74 7.94 8.64
CA LEU A 248 8.59 7.95 9.52
C LEU A 248 8.97 7.80 11.00
N ILE A 249 9.93 6.92 11.32
CA ILE A 249 10.46 6.76 12.68
C ILE A 249 11.11 8.06 13.17
N ALA A 250 11.90 8.72 12.32
CA ALA A 250 12.52 10.02 12.66
C ALA A 250 11.45 11.10 12.91
N ALA A 251 10.35 11.11 12.14
CA ALA A 251 9.24 12.03 12.35
C ALA A 251 8.51 11.76 13.68
N VAL A 252 8.32 10.49 14.08
CA VAL A 252 7.78 10.13 15.40
C VAL A 252 8.69 10.66 16.51
N GLU A 253 10.00 10.43 16.39
CA GLU A 253 10.99 10.88 17.36
C GLU A 253 10.96 12.43 17.50
N GLN A 254 10.90 13.15 16.39
CA GLN A 254 10.82 14.61 16.39
C GLN A 254 9.53 15.11 17.09
N ALA A 255 8.38 14.52 16.79
CA ALA A 255 7.10 14.95 17.33
C ALA A 255 6.93 14.67 18.83
N LEU A 256 7.54 13.59 19.35
CA LEU A 256 7.36 13.15 20.74
C LEU A 256 8.50 13.56 21.69
N ARG A 257 9.57 14.15 21.16
CA ARG A 257 10.65 14.74 21.96
C ARG A 257 10.35 16.16 22.48
N ALA A 258 9.32 16.82 21.94
CA ALA A 258 8.97 18.20 22.23
C ALA A 258 8.20 18.37 23.54
#